data_31da2cfb05bcce148d7988ee3aa258c2
#
_entry.id   31da2cfb05bcce148d7988ee3aa258c2
#
_cell.length_a   1.000
_cell.length_b   1.000
_cell.length_c   1.000
_cell.angle_alpha   90.00
_cell.angle_beta   90.00
_cell.angle_gamma   90.00
#
_symmetry.space_group_name_H-M   'P 1'
#
loop_
_entity.id
_entity.type
_entity.pdbx_description
1 polymer ?
#
loop_
_entity_poly.entity_id
_entity_poly.type
_entity_poly.pdbx_seq_one_letter_code
_entity_poly.pdbx_strand_id
1 'polypeptide(L)'
;MNAKQIDQQTLLQNETDPLTHTPVHLLSLDKVGKHYGNIVALTDVTMAVDNGRVTCVLGDNGAGKSTLIKIIAGLHQHDEGVLKVMGEERKFTSPRDALDVGIATVYQDLAVVPLMPIWRNFFLGSELTSGFGPFKSMDVEKMKAITKHELAEMGIDLRDVEQPIGQLSGGERQCVAIARAVYFGAKVLILDEPTAALGVKQSGVVLRYILQARDRGLGVIFITHNPHHAFPVGDRFLLLKRGKSIGYYEKKDITLDELTAQMAGGAELAELAHELEQLGGHGDVVKEVKGDVAEVAQTTGKAYS
;
A
#
# COMPACT_ATOMS: atom_id res chain seq x y z
N MET A 1 -23.84 15.15 -8.13
CA MET A 1 -24.00 14.32 -6.93
C MET A 1 -23.37 15.07 -5.78
N ASN A 2 -24.13 15.42 -4.75
CA ASN A 2 -23.59 16.14 -3.60
C ASN A 2 -22.60 15.22 -2.88
N ALA A 3 -21.35 15.69 -2.68
CA ALA A 3 -20.41 15.06 -1.77
C ALA A 3 -21.05 15.08 -0.36
N LYS A 4 -21.58 13.96 0.08
CA LYS A 4 -21.97 13.78 1.48
C LYS A 4 -20.68 13.74 2.29
N GLN A 5 -20.47 14.78 3.10
CA GLN A 5 -19.53 14.72 4.22
C GLN A 5 -19.94 13.53 5.09
N ILE A 6 -19.12 12.51 5.11
CA ILE A 6 -19.31 11.38 6.01
C ILE A 6 -18.90 11.86 7.38
N ASP A 7 -19.80 11.74 8.35
CA ASP A 7 -19.58 12.13 9.74
C ASP A 7 -18.39 11.31 10.29
N GLN A 8 -17.33 12.01 10.69
CA GLN A 8 -16.09 11.42 11.21
C GLN A 8 -16.31 10.54 12.45
N GLN A 9 -17.40 10.75 13.20
CA GLN A 9 -17.73 9.94 14.37
C GLN A 9 -18.22 8.52 14.01
N THR A 10 -18.78 8.32 12.84
CA THR A 10 -19.24 6.99 12.38
C THR A 10 -18.08 6.08 11.97
N LEU A 11 -16.89 6.64 11.67
CA LEU A 11 -15.70 5.89 11.31
C LEU A 11 -14.93 5.31 12.52
N LEU A 12 -15.21 5.77 13.72
CA LEU A 12 -14.46 5.42 14.93
C LEU A 12 -15.09 4.28 15.76
N GLN A 13 -16.25 3.78 15.37
CA GLN A 13 -16.87 2.64 16.06
C GLN A 13 -16.35 1.35 15.41
N ASN A 14 -15.62 0.55 16.18
CA ASN A 14 -15.36 -0.85 15.88
C ASN A 14 -16.71 -1.58 15.87
N GLU A 15 -17.39 -1.60 14.73
CA GLU A 15 -18.58 -2.42 14.57
C GLU A 15 -18.15 -3.89 14.68
N THR A 16 -18.64 -4.56 15.70
CA THR A 16 -18.58 -6.01 15.77
C THR A 16 -19.79 -6.56 15.00
N ASP A 17 -19.57 -7.62 14.24
CA ASP A 17 -20.66 -8.36 13.60
C ASP A 17 -21.65 -8.77 14.72
N PRO A 18 -22.93 -8.34 14.67
CA PRO A 18 -23.90 -8.59 15.73
C PRO A 18 -24.19 -10.09 15.94
N LEU A 19 -23.82 -10.96 15.00
CA LEU A 19 -24.05 -12.40 15.09
C LEU A 19 -22.84 -13.18 15.60
N THR A 20 -21.61 -12.69 15.34
CA THR A 20 -20.39 -13.45 15.65
C THR A 20 -19.50 -12.78 16.69
N HIS A 21 -19.77 -11.52 17.07
CA HIS A 21 -18.93 -10.69 17.95
C HIS A 21 -17.46 -10.55 17.48
N THR A 22 -17.17 -10.86 16.21
CA THR A 22 -15.85 -10.68 15.62
C THR A 22 -15.68 -9.26 15.10
N PRO A 23 -14.49 -8.65 15.21
CA PRO A 23 -14.23 -7.34 14.64
C PRO A 23 -14.48 -7.34 13.13
N VAL A 24 -15.26 -6.39 12.63
CA VAL A 24 -15.45 -6.22 11.19
C VAL A 24 -14.23 -5.49 10.64
N HIS A 25 -13.42 -6.19 9.86
CA HIS A 25 -12.31 -5.59 9.12
C HIS A 25 -12.81 -4.72 7.97
N LEU A 26 -12.12 -3.61 7.68
CA LEU A 26 -12.38 -2.82 6.48
C LEU A 26 -12.20 -3.65 5.21
N LEU A 27 -11.17 -4.49 5.22
CA LEU A 27 -10.88 -5.45 4.15
C LEU A 27 -10.27 -6.69 4.77
N SER A 28 -10.70 -7.86 4.30
CA SER A 28 -10.04 -9.12 4.64
C SER A 28 -9.94 -10.03 3.43
N LEU A 29 -8.85 -10.77 3.39
CA LEU A 29 -8.59 -11.86 2.46
C LEU A 29 -8.48 -13.14 3.26
N ASP A 30 -9.19 -14.17 2.84
CA ASP A 30 -9.11 -15.50 3.42
C ASP A 30 -8.74 -16.50 2.32
N LYS A 31 -7.50 -17.05 2.41
CA LYS A 31 -6.92 -18.03 1.49
C LYS A 31 -7.05 -17.67 0.02
N VAL A 32 -6.81 -16.39 -0.30
CA VAL A 32 -6.91 -15.90 -1.67
C VAL A 32 -5.80 -16.47 -2.52
N GLY A 33 -6.18 -17.04 -3.67
CA GLY A 33 -5.30 -17.59 -4.69
C GLY A 33 -5.54 -16.97 -6.07
N LYS A 34 -4.49 -16.98 -6.92
CA LYS A 34 -4.54 -16.46 -8.29
C LYS A 34 -3.67 -17.26 -9.23
N HIS A 35 -4.25 -17.62 -10.36
CA HIS A 35 -3.58 -18.36 -11.43
C HIS A 35 -3.61 -17.56 -12.73
N TYR A 36 -2.53 -17.63 -13.52
CA TYR A 36 -2.45 -17.13 -14.88
C TYR A 36 -2.03 -18.30 -15.80
N GLY A 37 -3.03 -18.97 -16.36
CA GLY A 37 -2.80 -20.24 -17.05
C GLY A 37 -2.19 -21.27 -16.10
N ASN A 38 -1.00 -21.75 -16.41
CA ASN A 38 -0.26 -22.72 -15.58
C ASN A 38 0.61 -22.08 -14.49
N ILE A 39 0.64 -20.75 -14.42
CA ILE A 39 1.45 -20.04 -13.44
C ILE A 39 0.61 -19.72 -12.21
N VAL A 40 1.03 -20.21 -11.05
CA VAL A 40 0.45 -19.89 -9.75
C VAL A 40 1.09 -18.60 -9.25
N ALA A 41 0.33 -17.52 -9.24
CA ALA A 41 0.83 -16.21 -8.86
C ALA A 41 0.59 -15.91 -7.36
N LEU A 42 -0.48 -16.44 -6.77
CA LEU A 42 -0.76 -16.38 -5.33
C LEU A 42 -1.39 -17.69 -4.87
N THR A 43 -1.06 -18.09 -3.63
CA THR A 43 -1.63 -19.28 -2.97
C THR A 43 -1.88 -18.97 -1.49
N ASP A 44 -3.09 -19.25 -1.01
CA ASP A 44 -3.47 -19.20 0.42
C ASP A 44 -3.11 -17.89 1.13
N VAL A 45 -3.26 -16.73 0.45
CA VAL A 45 -2.95 -15.44 1.06
C VAL A 45 -4.09 -15.00 1.98
N THR A 46 -3.78 -14.87 3.27
CA THR A 46 -4.72 -14.39 4.29
C THR A 46 -4.18 -13.14 4.95
N MET A 47 -4.99 -12.08 5.00
CA MET A 47 -4.65 -10.80 5.66
C MET A 47 -5.90 -10.03 6.04
N ALA A 48 -5.74 -9.07 6.95
CA ALA A 48 -6.79 -8.14 7.34
C ALA A 48 -6.28 -6.70 7.40
N VAL A 49 -7.17 -5.76 7.11
CA VAL A 49 -6.93 -4.32 7.19
C VAL A 49 -8.01 -3.70 8.09
N ASP A 50 -7.59 -3.01 9.12
CA ASP A 50 -8.46 -2.39 10.10
C ASP A 50 -8.45 -0.87 10.00
N ASN A 51 -9.46 -0.23 10.55
CA ASN A 51 -9.50 1.22 10.73
C ASN A 51 -8.30 1.70 11.55
N GLY A 52 -7.66 2.77 11.09
CA GLY A 52 -6.57 3.42 11.81
C GLY A 52 -5.35 2.51 12.02
N ARG A 53 -5.12 1.56 11.10
CA ARG A 53 -3.95 0.68 11.12
C ARG A 53 -3.25 0.61 9.76
N VAL A 54 -1.93 0.41 9.82
CA VAL A 54 -1.08 0.18 8.65
C VAL A 54 -0.73 -1.30 8.57
N THR A 55 -1.20 -1.97 7.53
CA THR A 55 -0.80 -3.34 7.18
C THR A 55 0.27 -3.27 6.09
N CYS A 56 1.50 -3.63 6.41
CA CYS A 56 2.60 -3.67 5.46
C CYS A 56 2.61 -5.01 4.71
N VAL A 57 2.72 -4.97 3.39
CA VAL A 57 2.92 -6.14 2.54
C VAL A 57 4.36 -6.11 2.02
N LEU A 58 5.17 -7.03 2.50
CA LEU A 58 6.59 -7.10 2.27
C LEU A 58 6.96 -8.32 1.41
N GLY A 59 8.04 -8.21 0.66
CA GLY A 59 8.59 -9.29 -0.16
C GLY A 59 9.39 -8.74 -1.33
N ASP A 60 10.23 -9.59 -1.91
CA ASP A 60 11.08 -9.25 -3.05
C ASP A 60 10.29 -9.04 -4.35
N ASN A 61 11.01 -8.66 -5.40
CA ASN A 61 10.44 -8.60 -6.74
C ASN A 61 9.99 -10.01 -7.17
N GLY A 62 8.76 -10.10 -7.72
CA GLY A 62 8.17 -11.40 -8.05
C GLY A 62 7.50 -12.15 -6.89
N ALA A 63 7.51 -11.62 -5.67
CA ALA A 63 6.88 -12.25 -4.50
C ALA A 63 5.34 -12.37 -4.59
N GLY A 64 4.68 -11.69 -5.56
CA GLY A 64 3.23 -11.70 -5.72
C GLY A 64 2.53 -10.41 -5.26
N LYS A 65 3.28 -9.41 -4.73
CA LYS A 65 2.74 -8.14 -4.21
C LYS A 65 1.83 -7.42 -5.22
N SER A 66 2.31 -7.25 -6.47
CA SER A 66 1.53 -6.58 -7.52
C SER A 66 0.28 -7.36 -7.93
N THR A 67 0.29 -8.70 -7.86
CA THR A 67 -0.91 -9.52 -8.10
C THR A 67 -1.93 -9.31 -7.00
N LEU A 68 -1.48 -9.29 -5.73
CA LEU A 68 -2.33 -9.02 -4.58
C LEU A 68 -3.02 -7.65 -4.68
N ILE A 69 -2.23 -6.59 -5.02
CA ILE A 69 -2.79 -5.25 -5.25
C ILE A 69 -3.85 -5.27 -6.34
N LYS A 70 -3.56 -5.89 -7.48
CA LYS A 70 -4.47 -5.94 -8.63
C LYS A 70 -5.80 -6.63 -8.28
N ILE A 71 -5.78 -7.61 -7.39
CA ILE A 71 -7.00 -8.26 -6.89
C ILE A 71 -7.78 -7.28 -6.00
N ILE A 72 -7.13 -6.66 -5.02
CA ILE A 72 -7.80 -5.75 -4.07
C ILE A 72 -8.31 -4.50 -4.79
N ALA A 73 -7.54 -3.98 -5.75
CA ALA A 73 -7.91 -2.83 -6.57
C ALA A 73 -8.93 -3.14 -7.69
N GLY A 74 -9.39 -4.39 -7.82
CA GLY A 74 -10.41 -4.78 -8.80
C GLY A 74 -9.94 -4.89 -10.25
N LEU A 75 -8.60 -4.89 -10.49
CA LEU A 75 -8.01 -5.11 -11.82
C LEU A 75 -8.06 -6.58 -12.24
N HIS A 76 -7.98 -7.49 -11.27
CA HIS A 76 -8.06 -8.93 -11.48
C HIS A 76 -8.98 -9.56 -10.44
N GLN A 77 -9.69 -10.61 -10.84
CA GLN A 77 -10.44 -11.44 -9.90
C GLN A 77 -9.53 -12.52 -9.32
N HIS A 78 -9.71 -12.84 -8.04
CA HIS A 78 -9.12 -14.03 -7.44
C HIS A 78 -9.82 -15.28 -7.96
N ASP A 79 -9.11 -16.38 -8.01
CA ASP A 79 -9.64 -17.67 -8.48
C ASP A 79 -10.08 -18.54 -7.29
N GLU A 80 -9.40 -18.41 -6.14
CA GLU A 80 -9.64 -19.16 -4.90
C GLU A 80 -9.76 -18.20 -3.71
N GLY A 81 -10.39 -18.67 -2.64
CA GLY A 81 -10.55 -17.92 -1.40
C GLY A 81 -11.65 -16.87 -1.45
N VAL A 82 -11.66 -16.00 -0.46
CA VAL A 82 -12.70 -14.97 -0.26
C VAL A 82 -12.07 -13.62 0.01
N LEU A 83 -12.57 -12.59 -0.69
CA LEU A 83 -12.30 -11.19 -0.38
C LEU A 83 -13.55 -10.58 0.22
N LYS A 84 -13.42 -9.95 1.41
CA LYS A 84 -14.52 -9.23 2.06
C LYS A 84 -14.14 -7.77 2.25
N VAL A 85 -15.11 -6.89 2.05
CA VAL A 85 -15.01 -5.45 2.36
C VAL A 85 -16.13 -5.10 3.32
N MET A 86 -15.75 -4.58 4.50
CA MET A 86 -16.70 -4.29 5.60
C MET A 86 -17.63 -5.47 5.93
N GLY A 87 -17.05 -6.69 5.98
CA GLY A 87 -17.76 -7.93 6.28
C GLY A 87 -18.51 -8.56 5.10
N GLU A 88 -18.74 -7.85 4.01
CA GLU A 88 -19.44 -8.36 2.83
C GLU A 88 -18.47 -8.97 1.82
N GLU A 89 -18.76 -10.16 1.33
CA GLU A 89 -17.99 -10.79 0.26
C GLU A 89 -18.13 -9.98 -1.03
N ARG A 90 -16.99 -9.73 -1.68
CA ARG A 90 -16.91 -8.95 -2.91
C ARG A 90 -16.07 -9.67 -3.96
N LYS A 91 -16.53 -9.59 -5.19
CA LYS A 91 -15.78 -10.01 -6.37
C LYS A 91 -15.84 -8.87 -7.39
N PHE A 92 -14.80 -8.05 -7.39
CA PHE A 92 -14.75 -6.88 -8.26
C PHE A 92 -14.62 -7.28 -9.72
N THR A 93 -15.30 -6.54 -10.58
CA THR A 93 -15.23 -6.69 -12.05
C THR A 93 -14.44 -5.56 -12.70
N SER A 94 -14.24 -4.48 -11.98
CA SER A 94 -13.49 -3.31 -12.43
C SER A 94 -12.85 -2.55 -11.25
N PRO A 95 -11.82 -1.73 -11.52
CA PRO A 95 -11.24 -0.83 -10.50
C PRO A 95 -12.25 0.17 -9.94
N ARG A 96 -13.28 0.50 -10.71
CA ARG A 96 -14.34 1.39 -10.27
C ARG A 96 -15.16 0.77 -9.14
N ASP A 97 -15.42 -0.53 -9.20
CA ASP A 97 -16.16 -1.24 -8.15
C ASP A 97 -15.40 -1.17 -6.81
N ALA A 98 -14.07 -1.29 -6.83
CA ALA A 98 -13.23 -1.15 -5.66
C ALA A 98 -13.23 0.29 -5.13
N LEU A 99 -13.14 1.28 -6.02
CA LEU A 99 -13.19 2.70 -5.66
C LEU A 99 -14.54 3.09 -5.06
N ASP A 100 -15.65 2.59 -5.60
CA ASP A 100 -17.02 2.88 -5.14
C ASP A 100 -17.28 2.36 -3.70
N VAL A 101 -16.57 1.32 -3.26
CA VAL A 101 -16.61 0.85 -1.86
C VAL A 101 -15.56 1.50 -0.96
N GLY A 102 -14.76 2.43 -1.49
CA GLY A 102 -13.78 3.21 -0.76
C GLY A 102 -12.37 2.61 -0.74
N ILE A 103 -12.00 1.74 -1.69
CA ILE A 103 -10.62 1.27 -1.86
C ILE A 103 -9.93 2.14 -2.92
N ALA A 104 -8.95 2.93 -2.50
CA ALA A 104 -8.17 3.77 -3.40
C ALA A 104 -6.72 3.28 -3.48
N THR A 105 -6.16 3.27 -4.69
CA THR A 105 -4.78 2.82 -4.93
C THR A 105 -3.93 3.96 -5.47
N VAL A 106 -2.80 4.19 -4.84
CA VAL A 106 -1.72 5.05 -5.32
C VAL A 106 -0.59 4.14 -5.77
N TYR A 107 -0.42 4.06 -7.08
CA TYR A 107 0.60 3.22 -7.71
C TYR A 107 1.98 3.89 -7.66
N GLN A 108 3.04 3.08 -7.81
CA GLN A 108 4.42 3.55 -7.91
C GLN A 108 4.59 4.58 -9.04
N ASP A 109 4.01 4.30 -10.22
CA ASP A 109 3.87 5.25 -11.31
C ASP A 109 2.61 6.10 -11.06
N LEU A 110 2.82 7.32 -10.59
CA LEU A 110 1.73 8.23 -10.31
C LEU A 110 1.01 8.62 -11.60
N ALA A 111 -0.30 8.39 -11.64
CA ALA A 111 -1.14 8.80 -12.76
C ALA A 111 -1.39 10.33 -12.72
N VAL A 112 -0.32 11.12 -12.91
CA VAL A 112 -0.35 12.58 -12.94
C VAL A 112 0.02 13.09 -14.31
N VAL A 113 -0.56 14.25 -14.71
CA VAL A 113 -0.21 14.96 -15.94
C VAL A 113 0.79 16.04 -15.58
N PRO A 114 2.10 15.91 -15.91
CA PRO A 114 3.15 16.75 -15.36
C PRO A 114 3.01 18.25 -15.66
N LEU A 115 2.49 18.61 -16.84
CA LEU A 115 2.31 20.00 -17.26
C LEU A 115 1.00 20.63 -16.78
N MET A 116 0.13 19.84 -16.15
CA MET A 116 -1.16 20.30 -15.65
C MET A 116 -1.02 20.85 -14.23
N PRO A 117 -1.76 21.94 -13.87
CA PRO A 117 -1.80 22.47 -12.52
C PRO A 117 -2.10 21.42 -11.45
N ILE A 118 -1.59 21.63 -10.22
CA ILE A 118 -1.79 20.72 -9.09
C ILE A 118 -3.29 20.54 -8.82
N TRP A 119 -4.06 21.63 -8.71
CA TRP A 119 -5.50 21.54 -8.45
C TRP A 119 -6.24 20.73 -9.51
N ARG A 120 -5.81 20.83 -10.76
CA ARG A 120 -6.46 20.11 -11.86
C ARG A 120 -6.10 18.60 -11.84
N ASN A 121 -4.86 18.27 -11.49
CA ASN A 121 -4.48 16.86 -11.22
C ASN A 121 -5.25 16.28 -10.03
N PHE A 122 -5.47 17.09 -8.98
CA PHE A 122 -6.22 16.67 -7.79
C PHE A 122 -7.66 16.29 -8.13
N PHE A 123 -8.33 17.05 -8.98
CA PHE A 123 -9.73 16.82 -9.38
C PHE A 123 -9.90 16.06 -10.69
N LEU A 124 -8.85 15.60 -11.33
CA LEU A 124 -8.91 14.93 -12.63
C LEU A 124 -9.90 13.75 -12.64
N GLY A 125 -10.95 13.85 -13.49
CA GLY A 125 -12.02 12.86 -13.57
C GLY A 125 -13.10 12.96 -12.47
N SER A 126 -13.01 13.99 -11.59
CA SER A 126 -13.99 14.27 -10.53
C SER A 126 -14.17 15.78 -10.34
N GLU A 127 -14.18 16.51 -11.45
CA GLU A 127 -14.25 17.98 -11.50
C GLU A 127 -15.55 18.48 -10.89
N LEU A 128 -15.45 19.52 -10.06
CA LEU A 128 -16.62 20.19 -9.50
C LEU A 128 -17.22 21.13 -10.54
N THR A 129 -18.52 21.11 -10.66
CA THR A 129 -19.26 21.98 -11.56
C THR A 129 -20.24 22.86 -10.79
N SER A 130 -20.36 24.12 -11.23
CA SER A 130 -21.39 25.07 -10.77
C SER A 130 -22.30 25.44 -11.92
N GLY A 131 -23.51 25.94 -11.60
CA GLY A 131 -24.52 26.29 -12.61
C GLY A 131 -25.61 25.22 -12.79
N PHE A 132 -26.58 25.51 -13.67
CA PHE A 132 -27.77 24.69 -13.89
C PHE A 132 -27.94 24.35 -15.38
N GLY A 133 -28.32 23.11 -15.67
CA GLY A 133 -28.64 22.65 -17.03
C GLY A 133 -27.47 22.80 -18.01
N PRO A 134 -27.71 23.45 -19.20
CA PRO A 134 -26.67 23.64 -20.23
C PRO A 134 -25.61 24.70 -19.83
N PHE A 135 -25.83 25.45 -18.77
CA PHE A 135 -24.90 26.49 -18.27
C PHE A 135 -24.02 25.99 -17.13
N LYS A 136 -23.83 24.66 -17.01
CA LYS A 136 -22.83 24.10 -16.09
C LYS A 136 -21.42 24.45 -16.56
N SER A 137 -20.65 25.04 -15.66
CA SER A 137 -19.22 25.29 -15.86
C SER A 137 -18.42 24.68 -14.73
N MET A 138 -17.13 24.48 -14.96
CA MET A 138 -16.20 23.98 -13.94
C MET A 138 -16.01 25.05 -12.85
N ASP A 139 -16.15 24.66 -11.60
CA ASP A 139 -15.97 25.54 -10.43
C ASP A 139 -14.50 25.59 -10.02
N VAL A 140 -13.72 26.31 -10.81
CA VAL A 140 -12.24 26.37 -10.71
C VAL A 140 -11.80 26.92 -9.36
N GLU A 141 -12.42 28.02 -8.90
CA GLU A 141 -12.01 28.68 -7.66
C GLU A 141 -12.26 27.78 -6.42
N LYS A 142 -13.40 27.06 -6.41
CA LYS A 142 -13.70 26.10 -5.36
C LYS A 142 -12.71 24.92 -5.37
N MET A 143 -12.36 24.39 -6.54
CA MET A 143 -11.39 23.29 -6.65
C MET A 143 -10.01 23.73 -6.18
N LYS A 144 -9.54 24.93 -6.52
CA LYS A 144 -8.27 25.50 -6.04
C LYS A 144 -8.25 25.65 -4.51
N ALA A 145 -9.33 26.24 -3.96
CA ALA A 145 -9.46 26.45 -2.52
C ALA A 145 -9.41 25.11 -1.75
N ILE A 146 -10.16 24.11 -2.22
CA ILE A 146 -10.17 22.76 -1.63
C ILE A 146 -8.78 22.13 -1.75
N THR A 147 -8.16 22.13 -2.93
CA THR A 147 -6.84 21.55 -3.11
C THR A 147 -5.81 22.16 -2.17
N LYS A 148 -5.80 23.50 -2.04
CA LYS A 148 -4.90 24.21 -1.14
C LYS A 148 -5.15 23.81 0.32
N HIS A 149 -6.41 23.73 0.73
CA HIS A 149 -6.80 23.33 2.08
C HIS A 149 -6.36 21.90 2.40
N GLU A 150 -6.72 20.93 1.55
CA GLU A 150 -6.41 19.51 1.76
C GLU A 150 -4.89 19.24 1.81
N LEU A 151 -4.12 19.93 0.95
CA LEU A 151 -2.67 19.81 0.97
C LEU A 151 -2.05 20.44 2.23
N ALA A 152 -2.57 21.60 2.67
CA ALA A 152 -2.14 22.21 3.92
C ALA A 152 -2.44 21.34 5.15
N GLU A 153 -3.62 20.72 5.20
CA GLU A 153 -4.01 19.75 6.23
C GLU A 153 -3.07 18.52 6.27
N MET A 154 -2.54 18.15 5.12
CA MET A 154 -1.51 17.12 5.03
C MET A 154 -0.09 17.66 5.32
N GLY A 155 0.05 18.95 5.70
CA GLY A 155 1.33 19.58 6.01
C GLY A 155 2.18 19.88 4.77
N ILE A 156 1.56 20.00 3.59
CA ILE A 156 2.21 20.46 2.36
C ILE A 156 1.88 21.94 2.19
N ASP A 157 2.85 22.79 2.49
CA ASP A 157 2.73 24.23 2.26
C ASP A 157 3.12 24.56 0.82
N LEU A 158 2.12 24.55 -0.06
CA LEU A 158 2.30 24.97 -1.45
C LEU A 158 2.02 26.48 -1.59
N ARG A 159 2.97 27.18 -2.15
CA ARG A 159 2.80 28.60 -2.45
C ARG A 159 1.68 28.85 -3.47
N ASP A 160 1.59 27.99 -4.48
CA ASP A 160 0.61 28.12 -5.56
C ASP A 160 0.16 26.76 -6.09
N VAL A 161 -1.15 26.51 -6.08
CA VAL A 161 -1.76 25.29 -6.64
C VAL A 161 -1.92 25.35 -8.16
N GLU A 162 -1.67 26.52 -8.77
CA GLU A 162 -1.64 26.71 -10.22
C GLU A 162 -0.35 26.21 -10.89
N GLN A 163 0.72 26.02 -10.10
CA GLN A 163 1.96 25.52 -10.69
C GLN A 163 1.78 24.11 -11.25
N PRO A 164 2.49 23.75 -12.34
CA PRO A 164 2.49 22.40 -12.88
C PRO A 164 2.96 21.39 -11.85
N ILE A 165 2.23 20.25 -11.70
CA ILE A 165 2.58 19.22 -10.73
C ILE A 165 3.97 18.61 -10.96
N GLY A 166 4.46 18.64 -12.20
CA GLY A 166 5.81 18.19 -12.55
C GLY A 166 6.93 18.97 -11.88
N GLN A 167 6.68 20.20 -11.38
CA GLN A 167 7.65 21.00 -10.63
C GLN A 167 7.82 20.58 -9.18
N LEU A 168 6.88 19.75 -8.67
CA LEU A 168 6.98 19.18 -7.33
C LEU A 168 8.05 18.08 -7.28
N SER A 169 8.68 17.92 -6.12
CA SER A 169 9.51 16.76 -5.84
C SER A 169 8.72 15.46 -5.90
N GLY A 170 9.39 14.31 -6.06
CA GLY A 170 8.72 13.01 -6.07
C GLY A 170 7.85 12.77 -4.84
N GLY A 171 8.36 13.10 -3.64
CA GLY A 171 7.62 12.99 -2.39
C GLY A 171 6.39 13.88 -2.34
N GLU A 172 6.46 15.12 -2.79
CA GLU A 172 5.31 16.05 -2.85
C GLU A 172 4.24 15.54 -3.82
N ARG A 173 4.63 15.04 -5.01
CA ARG A 173 3.68 14.42 -5.94
C ARG A 173 2.95 13.21 -5.33
N GLN A 174 3.68 12.38 -4.60
CA GLN A 174 3.11 11.25 -3.85
C GLN A 174 2.06 11.73 -2.84
N CYS A 175 2.39 12.80 -2.12
CA CYS A 175 1.50 13.38 -1.14
C CYS A 175 0.22 13.96 -1.75
N VAL A 176 0.31 14.60 -2.91
CA VAL A 176 -0.88 15.07 -3.66
C VAL A 176 -1.78 13.90 -4.02
N ALA A 177 -1.23 12.77 -4.45
CA ALA A 177 -2.01 11.57 -4.77
C ALA A 177 -2.67 10.96 -3.53
N ILE A 178 -1.98 10.93 -2.39
CA ILE A 178 -2.52 10.48 -1.10
C ILE A 178 -3.65 11.41 -0.63
N ALA A 179 -3.41 12.72 -0.62
CA ALA A 179 -4.41 13.72 -0.21
C ALA A 179 -5.68 13.64 -1.08
N ARG A 180 -5.50 13.44 -2.39
CA ARG A 180 -6.60 13.20 -3.32
C ARG A 180 -7.42 11.97 -2.93
N ALA A 181 -6.77 10.83 -2.66
CA ALA A 181 -7.46 9.62 -2.27
C ALA A 181 -8.26 9.80 -0.97
N VAL A 182 -7.69 10.47 0.02
CA VAL A 182 -8.34 10.80 1.29
C VAL A 182 -9.55 11.71 1.07
N TYR A 183 -9.39 12.79 0.30
CA TYR A 183 -10.48 13.73 0.01
C TYR A 183 -11.67 13.09 -0.67
N PHE A 184 -11.44 12.16 -1.61
CA PHE A 184 -12.50 11.43 -2.32
C PHE A 184 -13.10 10.26 -1.51
N GLY A 185 -12.78 10.14 -0.22
CA GLY A 185 -13.48 9.24 0.69
C GLY A 185 -12.92 7.82 0.72
N ALA A 186 -11.63 7.65 0.48
CA ALA A 186 -10.99 6.36 0.70
C ALA A 186 -11.18 5.92 2.16
N LYS A 187 -11.55 4.65 2.34
CA LYS A 187 -11.55 3.94 3.62
C LYS A 187 -10.33 3.05 3.75
N VAL A 188 -9.94 2.44 2.64
CA VAL A 188 -8.70 1.67 2.48
C VAL A 188 -7.82 2.37 1.45
N LEU A 189 -6.61 2.72 1.86
CA LEU A 189 -5.60 3.36 1.01
C LEU A 189 -4.48 2.35 0.72
N ILE A 190 -4.32 1.99 -0.54
CA ILE A 190 -3.23 1.12 -1.00
C ILE A 190 -2.12 2.02 -1.55
N LEU A 191 -0.90 1.81 -1.06
CA LEU A 191 0.31 2.52 -1.48
C LEU A 191 1.32 1.50 -2.01
N ASP A 192 1.53 1.52 -3.33
CA ASP A 192 2.42 0.59 -4.01
C ASP A 192 3.80 1.21 -4.19
N GLU A 193 4.78 0.73 -3.42
CA GLU A 193 6.19 1.17 -3.42
C GLU A 193 6.35 2.72 -3.37
N PRO A 194 5.63 3.43 -2.49
CA PRO A 194 5.56 4.90 -2.53
C PRO A 194 6.89 5.59 -2.21
N THR A 195 7.88 4.85 -1.73
CA THR A 195 9.21 5.36 -1.35
C THR A 195 10.34 4.85 -2.24
N ALA A 196 10.07 4.01 -3.26
CA ALA A 196 11.08 3.27 -4.01
C ALA A 196 12.08 4.17 -4.76
N ALA A 197 11.69 5.27 -5.34
CA ALA A 197 12.57 6.15 -6.11
C ALA A 197 12.92 7.45 -5.38
N LEU A 198 12.78 7.47 -4.06
CA LEU A 198 12.93 8.68 -3.25
C LEU A 198 14.20 8.63 -2.37
N GLY A 199 14.83 9.79 -2.21
CA GLY A 199 15.89 9.95 -1.22
C GLY A 199 15.35 9.92 0.22
N VAL A 200 16.24 9.72 1.19
CA VAL A 200 15.89 9.52 2.63
C VAL A 200 14.94 10.59 3.17
N LYS A 201 15.21 11.88 2.88
CA LYS A 201 14.34 12.99 3.34
C LYS A 201 12.93 12.90 2.74
N GLN A 202 12.83 12.61 1.45
CA GLN A 202 11.56 12.50 0.74
C GLN A 202 10.76 11.28 1.21
N SER A 203 11.43 10.14 1.42
CA SER A 203 10.82 8.95 2.01
C SER A 203 10.24 9.25 3.40
N GLY A 204 10.98 9.95 4.26
CA GLY A 204 10.51 10.36 5.57
C GLY A 204 9.24 11.22 5.51
N VAL A 205 9.13 12.09 4.50
CA VAL A 205 7.92 12.89 4.25
C VAL A 205 6.75 11.96 3.91
N VAL A 206 6.92 11.02 2.97
CA VAL A 206 5.86 10.07 2.58
C VAL A 206 5.42 9.19 3.74
N LEU A 207 6.37 8.66 4.54
CA LEU A 207 6.05 7.85 5.72
C LEU A 207 5.20 8.62 6.74
N ARG A 208 5.47 9.91 6.93
CA ARG A 208 4.63 10.77 7.79
C ARG A 208 3.20 10.87 7.25
N TYR A 209 2.99 10.96 5.93
CA TYR A 209 1.63 11.00 5.36
C TYR A 209 0.89 9.66 5.50
N ILE A 210 1.62 8.55 5.47
CA ILE A 210 1.05 7.24 5.80
C ILE A 210 0.47 7.26 7.23
N LEU A 211 1.24 7.77 8.20
CA LEU A 211 0.79 7.90 9.58
C LEU A 211 -0.39 8.86 9.71
N GLN A 212 -0.38 9.99 9.01
CA GLN A 212 -1.51 10.93 9.02
C GLN A 212 -2.78 10.33 8.42
N ALA A 213 -2.70 9.54 7.35
CA ALA A 213 -3.84 8.82 6.80
C ALA A 213 -4.38 7.80 7.80
N ARG A 214 -3.50 7.03 8.46
CA ARG A 214 -3.86 6.13 9.56
C ARG A 214 -4.56 6.87 10.70
N ASP A 215 -3.99 7.98 11.16
CA ASP A 215 -4.51 8.75 12.30
C ASP A 215 -5.87 9.41 11.98
N ARG A 216 -6.20 9.59 10.70
CA ARG A 216 -7.54 9.97 10.21
C ARG A 216 -8.52 8.79 10.14
N GLY A 217 -8.12 7.59 10.58
CA GLY A 217 -8.95 6.40 10.64
C GLY A 217 -8.95 5.55 9.36
N LEU A 218 -8.11 5.85 8.36
CA LEU A 218 -8.02 4.98 7.18
C LEU A 218 -7.30 3.67 7.52
N GLY A 219 -7.74 2.57 6.91
CA GLY A 219 -6.93 1.37 6.81
C GLY A 219 -5.89 1.56 5.70
N VAL A 220 -4.61 1.40 6.01
CA VAL A 220 -3.55 1.60 5.01
C VAL A 220 -2.89 0.27 4.68
N ILE A 221 -2.77 -0.04 3.39
CA ILE A 221 -1.94 -1.13 2.88
C ILE A 221 -0.68 -0.49 2.30
N PHE A 222 0.44 -0.68 2.98
CA PHE A 222 1.74 -0.17 2.55
C PHE A 222 2.58 -1.30 1.98
N ILE A 223 2.81 -1.27 0.67
CA ILE A 223 3.57 -2.28 -0.04
C ILE A 223 4.98 -1.77 -0.30
N THR A 224 5.97 -2.54 0.12
CA THR A 224 7.37 -2.21 -0.12
C THR A 224 8.25 -3.47 -0.01
N HIS A 225 9.42 -3.40 -0.65
CA HIS A 225 10.50 -4.38 -0.44
C HIS A 225 11.50 -3.93 0.64
N ASN A 226 11.32 -2.73 1.23
CA ASN A 226 12.23 -2.17 2.22
C ASN A 226 11.66 -2.28 3.64
N PRO A 227 12.16 -3.22 4.48
CA PRO A 227 11.69 -3.38 5.85
C PRO A 227 11.97 -2.15 6.74
N HIS A 228 13.05 -1.39 6.47
CA HIS A 228 13.38 -0.19 7.23
C HIS A 228 12.37 0.95 7.01
N HIS A 229 11.68 0.97 5.87
CA HIS A 229 10.58 1.92 5.64
C HIS A 229 9.26 1.41 6.21
N ALA A 230 9.03 0.09 6.18
CA ALA A 230 7.81 -0.52 6.67
C ALA A 230 7.71 -0.52 8.20
N PHE A 231 8.80 -0.92 8.88
CA PHE A 231 8.78 -1.16 10.32
C PHE A 231 8.41 0.07 11.16
N PRO A 232 8.90 1.29 10.88
CA PRO A 232 8.53 2.47 11.66
C PRO A 232 7.04 2.78 11.65
N VAL A 233 6.35 2.55 10.53
CA VAL A 233 4.95 2.95 10.30
C VAL A 233 3.96 1.80 10.38
N GLY A 234 4.39 0.55 10.18
CA GLY A 234 3.55 -0.63 10.15
C GLY A 234 3.04 -1.04 11.53
N ASP A 235 1.80 -1.48 11.59
CA ASP A 235 1.18 -2.14 12.75
C ASP A 235 1.16 -3.67 12.56
N ARG A 236 1.04 -4.13 11.29
CA ARG A 236 1.07 -5.53 10.88
C ARG A 236 1.95 -5.73 9.66
N PHE A 237 2.53 -6.92 9.55
CA PHE A 237 3.45 -7.28 8.46
C PHE A 237 3.05 -8.61 7.84
N LEU A 238 2.65 -8.57 6.57
CA LEU A 238 2.47 -9.74 5.72
C LEU A 238 3.73 -9.93 4.87
N LEU A 239 4.41 -11.04 5.04
CA LEU A 239 5.57 -11.40 4.23
C LEU A 239 5.14 -12.33 3.10
N LEU A 240 5.37 -11.90 1.87
CA LEU A 240 5.11 -12.69 0.67
C LEU A 240 6.42 -13.18 0.07
N LYS A 241 6.45 -14.46 -0.32
CA LYS A 241 7.54 -15.07 -1.07
C LYS A 241 6.99 -16.05 -2.09
N ARG A 242 7.36 -15.86 -3.37
CA ARG A 242 6.94 -16.75 -4.50
C ARG A 242 5.42 -17.03 -4.49
N GLY A 243 4.61 -15.99 -4.26
CA GLY A 243 3.15 -16.06 -4.25
C GLY A 243 2.52 -16.63 -2.97
N LYS A 244 3.28 -16.94 -1.93
CA LYS A 244 2.78 -17.50 -0.68
C LYS A 244 3.05 -16.56 0.49
N SER A 245 2.17 -16.58 1.48
CA SER A 245 2.43 -15.96 2.77
C SER A 245 3.42 -16.83 3.55
N ILE A 246 4.58 -16.29 3.90
CA ILE A 246 5.56 -16.95 4.77
C ILE A 246 5.46 -16.51 6.21
N GLY A 247 4.70 -15.45 6.48
CA GLY A 247 4.43 -14.96 7.83
C GLY A 247 3.43 -13.80 7.82
N TYR A 248 2.68 -13.67 8.92
CA TYR A 248 1.78 -12.55 9.20
C TYR A 248 1.93 -12.20 10.68
N TYR A 249 2.41 -11.00 10.99
CA TYR A 249 2.84 -10.62 12.33
C TYR A 249 2.22 -9.29 12.76
N GLU A 250 1.84 -9.20 14.04
CA GLU A 250 1.66 -7.91 14.70
C GLU A 250 3.05 -7.31 15.00
N LYS A 251 3.18 -5.99 15.00
CA LYS A 251 4.46 -5.29 15.26
C LYS A 251 5.13 -5.70 16.56
N LYS A 252 4.34 -6.00 17.59
CA LYS A 252 4.82 -6.42 18.91
C LYS A 252 5.46 -7.82 18.92
N ASP A 253 5.17 -8.64 17.90
CA ASP A 253 5.54 -10.06 17.82
C ASP A 253 6.74 -10.30 16.89
N ILE A 254 7.32 -9.24 16.32
CA ILE A 254 8.48 -9.32 15.42
C ILE A 254 9.38 -8.08 15.57
N THR A 255 10.68 -8.28 15.49
CA THR A 255 11.68 -7.20 15.46
C THR A 255 12.04 -6.82 14.01
N LEU A 256 12.69 -5.66 13.82
CA LEU A 256 13.18 -5.24 12.50
C LEU A 256 14.22 -6.23 11.94
N ASP A 257 15.10 -6.74 12.79
CA ASP A 257 16.15 -7.68 12.38
C ASP A 257 15.54 -9.02 11.94
N GLU A 258 14.57 -9.55 12.68
CA GLU A 258 13.83 -10.76 12.30
C GLU A 258 13.05 -10.56 10.99
N LEU A 259 12.39 -9.40 10.82
CA LEU A 259 11.67 -9.05 9.62
C LEU A 259 12.61 -9.01 8.41
N THR A 260 13.77 -8.37 8.57
CA THR A 260 14.81 -8.27 7.53
C THR A 260 15.38 -9.64 7.19
N ALA A 261 15.69 -10.45 8.21
CA ALA A 261 16.22 -11.80 8.03
C ALA A 261 15.25 -12.74 7.30
N GLN A 262 13.94 -12.65 7.59
CA GLN A 262 12.92 -13.44 6.89
C GLN A 262 12.76 -13.01 5.43
N MET A 263 12.91 -11.71 5.15
CA MET A 263 12.88 -11.20 3.77
C MET A 263 14.12 -11.60 2.97
N ALA A 264 15.31 -11.55 3.57
CA ALA A 264 16.57 -11.89 2.92
C ALA A 264 16.66 -13.36 2.47
N GLY A 265 15.75 -14.22 2.96
CA GLY A 265 15.63 -15.59 2.50
C GLY A 265 16.88 -16.42 2.71
N GLY A 266 17.21 -16.75 3.97
CA GLY A 266 18.41 -17.51 4.33
C GLY A 266 18.67 -18.77 3.49
N ALA A 267 17.62 -19.43 3.00
CA ALA A 267 17.75 -20.55 2.05
C ALA A 267 18.28 -20.12 0.68
N GLU A 268 17.91 -18.94 0.17
CA GLU A 268 18.41 -18.42 -1.10
C GLU A 268 19.86 -17.95 -1.02
N LEU A 269 20.21 -17.35 0.13
CA LEU A 269 21.62 -17.01 0.41
C LEU A 269 22.50 -18.26 0.52
N ALA A 270 21.98 -19.34 1.11
CA ALA A 270 22.68 -20.63 1.19
C ALA A 270 22.85 -21.26 -0.19
N GLU A 271 21.81 -21.22 -1.04
CA GLU A 271 21.84 -21.69 -2.43
C GLU A 271 22.84 -20.88 -3.26
N LEU A 272 22.81 -19.56 -3.14
CA LEU A 272 23.78 -18.65 -3.79
C LEU A 272 25.22 -18.94 -3.33
N ALA A 273 25.44 -19.15 -2.04
CA ALA A 273 26.77 -19.52 -1.51
C ALA A 273 27.27 -20.83 -2.16
N HIS A 274 26.37 -21.81 -2.29
CA HIS A 274 26.69 -23.11 -2.90
C HIS A 274 26.98 -22.99 -4.41
N GLU A 275 26.17 -22.22 -5.15
CA GLU A 275 26.43 -21.95 -6.57
C GLU A 275 27.75 -21.20 -6.80
N LEU A 276 28.05 -20.19 -5.96
CA LEU A 276 29.33 -19.46 -6.05
C LEU A 276 30.53 -20.38 -5.78
N GLU A 277 30.41 -21.34 -4.87
CA GLU A 277 31.46 -22.35 -4.64
C GLU A 277 31.65 -23.25 -5.86
N GLN A 278 30.57 -23.69 -6.51
CA GLN A 278 30.65 -24.53 -7.70
C GLN A 278 31.25 -23.81 -8.91
N LEU A 279 30.99 -22.50 -9.03
CA LEU A 279 31.53 -21.67 -10.11
C LEU A 279 32.99 -21.21 -9.89
N GLY A 280 33.63 -21.65 -8.80
CA GLY A 280 35.01 -21.27 -8.47
C GLY A 280 35.13 -19.82 -8.02
N GLY A 281 34.09 -19.28 -7.37
CA GLY A 281 34.04 -17.93 -6.83
C GLY A 281 35.19 -17.65 -5.85
N HIS A 282 35.61 -16.37 -5.75
CA HIS A 282 36.65 -15.95 -4.83
C HIS A 282 36.24 -16.28 -3.39
N GLY A 283 37.09 -17.02 -2.68
CA GLY A 283 36.80 -17.59 -1.37
C GLY A 283 36.35 -16.58 -0.31
N ASP A 284 36.70 -15.29 -0.48
CA ASP A 284 36.27 -14.21 0.41
C ASP A 284 34.79 -13.86 0.23
N VAL A 285 34.27 -13.84 -1.01
CA VAL A 285 32.85 -13.59 -1.31
C VAL A 285 31.98 -14.73 -0.79
N VAL A 286 32.44 -15.97 -0.95
CA VAL A 286 31.72 -17.16 -0.43
C VAL A 286 31.67 -17.14 1.10
N LYS A 287 32.74 -16.70 1.76
CA LYS A 287 32.77 -16.57 3.23
C LYS A 287 31.81 -15.48 3.73
N GLU A 288 31.74 -14.34 3.03
CA GLU A 288 30.83 -13.24 3.35
C GLU A 288 29.37 -13.73 3.25
N VAL A 289 28.97 -14.36 2.12
CA VAL A 289 27.61 -14.89 1.95
C VAL A 289 27.28 -15.98 2.98
N LYS A 290 28.23 -16.85 3.34
CA LYS A 290 28.05 -17.85 4.41
C LYS A 290 27.91 -17.19 5.80
N GLY A 291 28.60 -16.08 6.03
CA GLY A 291 28.44 -15.25 7.23
C GLY A 291 27.02 -14.73 7.35
N ASP A 292 26.49 -14.16 6.27
CA ASP A 292 25.10 -13.66 6.20
C ASP A 292 24.07 -14.77 6.43
N VAL A 293 24.28 -15.96 5.84
CA VAL A 293 23.43 -17.15 6.08
C VAL A 293 23.43 -17.54 7.57
N ALA A 294 24.59 -17.52 8.22
CA ALA A 294 24.69 -17.88 9.63
C ALA A 294 24.00 -16.85 10.54
N GLU A 295 24.10 -15.57 10.21
CA GLU A 295 23.43 -14.49 10.91
C GLU A 295 21.90 -14.59 10.78
N VAL A 296 21.40 -14.85 9.57
CA VAL A 296 19.98 -15.09 9.31
C VAL A 296 19.48 -16.35 10.05
N ALA A 297 20.27 -17.41 10.09
CA ALA A 297 19.94 -18.64 10.83
C ALA A 297 19.84 -18.40 12.34
N GLN A 298 20.76 -17.61 12.90
CA GLN A 298 20.72 -17.23 14.32
C GLN A 298 19.49 -16.38 14.65
N THR A 299 19.16 -15.41 13.77
CA THR A 299 18.06 -14.48 13.98
C THR A 299 16.70 -15.15 13.81
N THR A 300 16.57 -16.09 12.86
CA THR A 300 15.28 -16.76 12.56
C THR A 300 15.07 -18.08 13.30
N GLY A 301 16.10 -18.61 13.95
CA GLY A 301 16.07 -19.94 14.59
C GLY A 301 15.91 -21.10 13.60
N LYS A 302 16.12 -20.88 12.29
CA LYS A 302 16.05 -21.89 11.22
C LYS A 302 17.44 -22.20 10.70
N ALA A 303 17.78 -23.48 10.60
CA ALA A 303 19.01 -23.90 9.91
C ALA A 303 18.76 -23.90 8.39
N TYR A 304 19.63 -23.26 7.65
CA TYR A 304 19.66 -23.26 6.19
C TYR A 304 20.89 -24.07 5.73
N SER A 305 20.63 -25.25 5.18
CA SER A 305 21.66 -26.14 4.64
C SER A 305 21.59 -26.21 3.13
#